data_0ae5442551ae383d91814759756b4110
#
_entry.id   0ae5442551ae383d91814759756b4110
#
_cell.length_a   1.000
_cell.length_b   1.000
_cell.length_c   1.000
_cell.angle_alpha   90.00
_cell.angle_beta   90.00
_cell.angle_gamma   90.00
#
_symmetry.space_group_name_H-M   'P 1'
#
loop_
_entity.id
_entity.type
_entity.pdbx_description
1 polymer ?
#
loop_
_entity_poly.entity_id
_entity_poly.type
_entity_poly.pdbx_seq_one_letter_code
_entity_poly.pdbx_strand_id
1 'polypeptide(L)'
;GTVSQLVDSASGIHARHSDYYIRTVRGDNKDPLTQFMKESGIPAEPDVMKPDSTTVFSFPMKAPSGAITRTAMTAIEQLNFWLVYQRHWCEHKPSVTISVKEHEWMDVGAWVFTNFDEVSGISFLPFSEHTYQQAPYQDIEGEEYEKLYKKMPSSIDWSKLADFEKEDTTSGGRELACTADACEIVDITSN
;
A
#
# COMPACT_ATOMS: atom_id res chain seq x y z
N GLY A 1 -2.73 -6.85 -3.37
CA GLY A 1 -2.10 -7.69 -2.36
C GLY A 1 -0.59 -7.76 -2.48
N THR A 2 0.05 -8.46 -1.57
CA THR A 2 1.53 -8.55 -1.49
C THR A 2 2.16 -9.11 -2.77
N VAL A 3 1.56 -10.16 -3.35
CA VAL A 3 2.09 -10.81 -4.57
C VAL A 3 2.12 -9.86 -5.76
N SER A 4 1.13 -8.97 -5.92
CA SER A 4 1.12 -7.99 -7.01
C SER A 4 2.30 -7.02 -6.94
N GLN A 5 2.76 -6.68 -5.73
CA GLN A 5 3.94 -5.84 -5.56
C GLN A 5 5.23 -6.54 -6.02
N LEU A 6 5.33 -7.87 -5.79
CA LEU A 6 6.50 -8.65 -6.22
C LEU A 6 6.66 -8.70 -7.75
N VAL A 7 5.56 -8.63 -8.48
CA VAL A 7 5.56 -8.70 -9.95
C VAL A 7 5.29 -7.36 -10.62
N ASP A 8 5.42 -6.27 -9.86
CA ASP A 8 5.18 -4.89 -10.31
C ASP A 8 3.83 -4.71 -11.05
N SER A 9 2.79 -5.31 -10.49
CA SER A 9 1.42 -5.20 -11.00
C SER A 9 0.53 -4.39 -10.06
N ALA A 10 -0.58 -3.89 -10.57
CA ALA A 10 -1.63 -3.32 -9.72
C ALA A 10 -2.25 -4.40 -8.81
N SER A 11 -2.73 -4.01 -7.63
CA SER A 11 -3.37 -4.94 -6.70
C SER A 11 -4.79 -5.27 -7.17
N GLY A 12 -4.97 -6.43 -7.79
CA GLY A 12 -6.26 -6.84 -8.35
C GLY A 12 -6.78 -5.82 -9.37
N ILE A 13 -8.00 -5.34 -9.17
CA ILE A 13 -8.65 -4.35 -10.06
C ILE A 13 -8.38 -2.90 -9.64
N HIS A 14 -7.49 -2.65 -8.66
CA HIS A 14 -7.15 -1.29 -8.27
C HIS A 14 -6.34 -0.59 -9.35
N ALA A 15 -6.63 0.70 -9.58
CA ALA A 15 -5.77 1.57 -10.37
C ALA A 15 -4.40 1.75 -9.70
N ARG A 16 -3.38 2.11 -10.47
CA ARG A 16 -2.10 2.56 -9.92
C ARG A 16 -2.29 3.88 -9.17
N HIS A 17 -1.45 4.12 -8.17
CA HIS A 17 -1.58 5.33 -7.36
C HIS A 17 -1.41 6.61 -8.22
N SER A 18 -0.29 6.71 -8.92
CA SER A 18 0.03 7.75 -9.89
C SER A 18 1.12 7.27 -10.85
N ASP A 19 1.54 8.10 -11.80
CA ASP A 19 2.62 7.77 -12.74
C ASP A 19 3.96 7.61 -12.01
N TYR A 20 4.23 8.50 -11.05
CA TYR A 20 5.41 8.45 -10.18
C TYR A 20 4.97 8.65 -8.73
N TYR A 21 5.46 7.81 -7.84
CA TYR A 21 5.12 7.88 -6.43
C TYR A 21 6.21 7.27 -5.54
N ILE A 22 6.22 7.65 -4.28
CA ILE A 22 6.99 6.97 -3.25
C ILE A 22 6.10 5.92 -2.60
N ARG A 23 6.59 4.70 -2.53
CA ARG A 23 6.02 3.65 -1.68
C ARG A 23 6.83 3.57 -0.40
N THR A 24 6.19 3.80 0.75
CA THR A 24 6.83 3.61 2.05
C THR A 24 6.53 2.24 2.63
N VAL A 25 7.53 1.64 3.25
CA VAL A 25 7.41 0.35 3.96
C VAL A 25 8.01 0.53 5.34
N ARG A 26 7.29 0.04 6.35
CA ARG A 26 7.75 0.07 7.74
C ARG A 26 8.36 -1.26 8.14
N GLY A 27 9.50 -1.20 8.83
CA GLY A 27 10.16 -2.35 9.41
C GLY A 27 10.46 -2.11 10.88
N ASP A 28 10.35 -3.14 11.71
CA ASP A 28 10.79 -3.09 13.10
C ASP A 28 12.32 -2.93 13.15
N ASN A 29 12.82 -2.05 14.01
CA ASN A 29 14.27 -1.80 14.12
C ASN A 29 15.06 -3.04 14.57
N LYS A 30 14.43 -4.02 15.19
CA LYS A 30 15.05 -5.27 15.62
C LYS A 30 14.99 -6.37 14.57
N ASP A 31 14.20 -6.19 13.51
CA ASP A 31 14.06 -7.15 12.41
C ASP A 31 15.40 -7.23 11.65
N PRO A 32 16.00 -8.43 11.49
CA PRO A 32 17.20 -8.65 10.70
C PRO A 32 17.11 -8.09 9.27
N LEU A 33 15.97 -8.21 8.61
CA LEU A 33 15.74 -7.65 7.28
C LEU A 33 15.82 -6.13 7.30
N THR A 34 15.27 -5.48 8.33
CA THR A 34 15.35 -4.02 8.50
C THR A 34 16.80 -3.55 8.66
N GLN A 35 17.58 -4.25 9.47
CA GLN A 35 19.01 -3.98 9.66
C GLN A 35 19.78 -4.13 8.34
N PHE A 36 19.59 -5.26 7.67
CA PHE A 36 20.20 -5.54 6.37
C PHE A 36 19.88 -4.49 5.31
N MET A 37 18.61 -4.09 5.22
CA MET A 37 18.17 -3.07 4.24
C MET A 37 18.81 -1.70 4.51
N LYS A 38 18.95 -1.32 5.79
CA LYS A 38 19.66 -0.07 6.18
C LYS A 38 21.13 -0.12 5.79
N GLU A 39 21.81 -1.22 6.09
CA GLU A 39 23.24 -1.40 5.73
C GLU A 39 23.47 -1.51 4.23
N SER A 40 22.47 -2.00 3.49
CA SER A 40 22.50 -2.05 2.03
C SER A 40 22.29 -0.68 1.37
N GLY A 41 22.04 0.38 2.17
CA GLY A 41 21.94 1.75 1.69
C GLY A 41 20.59 2.11 1.07
N ILE A 42 19.54 1.36 1.38
CA ILE A 42 18.17 1.74 1.00
C ILE A 42 17.77 2.99 1.80
N PRO A 43 17.24 4.04 1.15
CA PRO A 43 16.80 5.25 1.83
C PRO A 43 15.83 4.94 2.98
N ALA A 44 16.20 5.34 4.17
CA ALA A 44 15.47 5.02 5.40
C ALA A 44 15.49 6.20 6.37
N GLU A 45 14.42 6.34 7.14
CA GLU A 45 14.29 7.33 8.20
C GLU A 45 13.51 6.74 9.38
N PRO A 46 13.62 7.31 10.59
CA PRO A 46 12.78 6.91 11.71
C PRO A 46 11.29 7.19 11.44
N ASP A 47 10.41 6.31 11.89
CA ASP A 47 8.95 6.54 11.83
C ASP A 47 8.57 7.72 12.75
N VAL A 48 7.73 8.64 12.26
CA VAL A 48 7.34 9.85 13.02
C VAL A 48 6.54 9.55 14.28
N MET A 49 5.85 8.43 14.34
CA MET A 49 5.03 8.03 15.50
C MET A 49 5.78 7.12 16.46
N LYS A 50 6.75 6.32 15.94
CA LYS A 50 7.49 5.31 16.70
C LYS A 50 8.98 5.32 16.30
N PRO A 51 9.70 6.45 16.50
CA PRO A 51 11.07 6.60 15.99
C PRO A 51 12.07 5.60 16.59
N ASP A 52 11.85 5.18 17.82
CA ASP A 52 12.77 4.28 18.53
C ASP A 52 12.64 2.82 18.09
N SER A 53 11.49 2.43 17.56
CA SER A 53 11.19 1.01 17.24
C SER A 53 10.97 0.74 15.77
N THR A 54 10.72 1.75 14.95
CA THR A 54 10.29 1.56 13.58
C THR A 54 11.10 2.42 12.61
N THR A 55 11.54 1.80 11.53
CA THR A 55 12.18 2.45 10.39
C THR A 55 11.21 2.49 9.21
N VAL A 56 11.17 3.61 8.51
CA VAL A 56 10.42 3.80 7.27
C VAL A 56 11.39 3.81 6.09
N PHE A 57 11.21 2.88 5.18
CA PHE A 57 11.93 2.82 3.91
C PHE A 57 11.12 3.49 2.81
N SER A 58 11.78 4.23 1.93
CA SER A 58 11.16 4.95 0.82
C SER A 58 11.63 4.38 -0.51
N PHE A 59 10.70 3.83 -1.29
CA PHE A 59 10.95 3.26 -2.60
C PHE A 59 10.32 4.16 -3.68
N PRO A 60 11.13 4.78 -4.55
CA PRO A 60 10.60 5.50 -5.70
C PRO A 60 10.04 4.48 -6.71
N MET A 61 8.79 4.65 -7.08
CA MET A 61 8.06 3.78 -7.98
C MET A 61 7.62 4.55 -9.23
N LYS A 62 7.63 3.85 -10.36
CA LYS A 62 7.13 4.36 -11.64
C LYS A 62 6.08 3.38 -12.17
N ALA A 63 4.91 3.87 -12.51
CA ALA A 63 3.90 3.04 -13.13
C ALA A 63 4.34 2.62 -14.55
N PRO A 64 3.99 1.40 -15.02
CA PRO A 64 4.22 1.01 -16.39
C PRO A 64 3.54 1.98 -17.37
N SER A 65 4.13 2.17 -18.55
CA SER A 65 3.55 3.03 -19.58
C SER A 65 2.14 2.56 -19.95
N GLY A 66 1.18 3.48 -19.95
CA GLY A 66 -0.22 3.21 -20.23
C GLY A 66 -1.00 2.57 -19.05
N ALA A 67 -0.41 2.47 -17.88
CA ALA A 67 -1.14 2.03 -16.69
C ALA A 67 -2.25 3.03 -16.33
N ILE A 68 -3.41 2.50 -15.97
CA ILE A 68 -4.50 3.32 -15.45
C ILE A 68 -4.17 3.75 -14.02
N THR A 69 -4.18 5.05 -13.78
CA THR A 69 -3.97 5.65 -12.46
C THR A 69 -5.30 6.05 -11.81
N ARG A 70 -5.29 6.27 -10.51
CA ARG A 70 -6.48 6.70 -9.74
C ARG A 70 -7.05 8.04 -10.22
N THR A 71 -6.24 8.87 -10.88
CA THR A 71 -6.66 10.17 -11.42
C THR A 71 -7.34 10.05 -12.78
N ALA A 72 -7.09 8.95 -13.51
CA ALA A 72 -7.60 8.70 -14.84
C ALA A 72 -9.02 8.13 -14.88
N MET A 73 -9.58 7.75 -13.73
CA MET A 73 -10.93 7.18 -13.62
C MET A 73 -11.78 8.01 -12.66
N THR A 74 -13.05 8.18 -13.02
CA THR A 74 -14.09 8.67 -12.11
C THR A 74 -14.49 7.56 -11.12
N ALA A 75 -15.14 7.92 -10.01
CA ALA A 75 -15.67 6.95 -9.05
C ALA A 75 -16.70 6.01 -9.72
N ILE A 76 -17.53 6.54 -10.60
CA ILE A 76 -18.55 5.75 -11.33
C ILE A 76 -17.90 4.77 -12.29
N GLU A 77 -16.85 5.15 -13.01
CA GLU A 77 -16.10 4.22 -13.88
C GLU A 77 -15.46 3.09 -13.07
N GLN A 78 -14.88 3.39 -11.92
CA GLN A 78 -14.34 2.38 -11.01
C GLN A 78 -15.43 1.42 -10.50
N LEU A 79 -16.61 1.94 -10.14
CA LEU A 79 -17.75 1.14 -9.69
C LEU A 79 -18.30 0.25 -10.81
N ASN A 80 -18.46 0.77 -12.02
CA ASN A 80 -18.89 -0.03 -13.16
C ASN A 80 -17.88 -1.11 -13.51
N PHE A 81 -16.59 -0.82 -13.42
CA PHE A 81 -15.53 -1.82 -13.61
C PHE A 81 -15.59 -2.90 -12.53
N TRP A 82 -15.78 -2.53 -11.26
CA TRP A 82 -15.98 -3.48 -10.17
C TRP A 82 -17.18 -4.39 -10.42
N LEU A 83 -18.30 -3.84 -10.91
CA LEU A 83 -19.53 -4.58 -11.15
C LEU A 83 -19.36 -5.68 -12.21
N VAL A 84 -18.52 -5.43 -13.24
CA VAL A 84 -18.18 -6.47 -14.24
C VAL A 84 -17.52 -7.67 -13.57
N TYR A 85 -16.56 -7.46 -12.67
CA TYR A 85 -15.91 -8.55 -11.95
C TYR A 85 -16.83 -9.22 -10.94
N GLN A 86 -17.69 -8.47 -10.28
CA GLN A 86 -18.70 -9.01 -9.36
C GLN A 86 -19.65 -9.97 -10.08
N ARG A 87 -20.11 -9.60 -11.28
CA ARG A 87 -21.07 -10.39 -12.05
C ARG A 87 -20.47 -11.60 -12.75
N HIS A 88 -19.22 -11.50 -13.18
CA HIS A 88 -18.68 -12.46 -14.15
C HIS A 88 -17.44 -13.22 -13.66
N TRP A 89 -16.83 -12.81 -12.55
CA TRP A 89 -15.59 -13.42 -12.09
C TRP A 89 -15.61 -13.88 -10.62
N CYS A 90 -16.12 -13.07 -9.72
CA CYS A 90 -16.04 -13.35 -8.29
C CYS A 90 -17.36 -13.91 -7.75
N GLU A 91 -17.31 -15.08 -7.14
CA GLU A 91 -18.46 -15.66 -6.45
C GLU A 91 -18.82 -14.86 -5.18
N HIS A 92 -17.81 -14.36 -4.46
CA HIS A 92 -18.03 -13.55 -3.27
C HIS A 92 -17.96 -12.06 -3.59
N LYS A 93 -16.75 -11.48 -3.63
CA LYS A 93 -16.56 -10.08 -3.98
C LYS A 93 -15.15 -9.80 -4.50
N PRO A 94 -14.98 -8.99 -5.53
CA PRO A 94 -13.67 -8.41 -5.86
C PRO A 94 -13.31 -7.32 -4.85
N SER A 95 -12.09 -7.38 -4.29
CA SER A 95 -11.60 -6.34 -3.40
C SER A 95 -11.34 -5.06 -4.18
N VAL A 96 -11.87 -3.93 -3.69
CA VAL A 96 -11.66 -2.62 -4.29
C VAL A 96 -11.72 -1.51 -3.24
N THR A 97 -10.98 -0.44 -3.50
CA THR A 97 -11.14 0.86 -2.83
C THR A 97 -11.43 1.89 -3.89
N ILE A 98 -12.62 2.45 -3.87
CA ILE A 98 -13.06 3.48 -4.81
C ILE A 98 -12.61 4.83 -4.29
N SER A 99 -11.81 5.54 -5.07
CA SER A 99 -11.41 6.93 -4.77
C SER A 99 -12.50 7.87 -5.24
N VAL A 100 -13.08 8.65 -4.33
CA VAL A 100 -14.24 9.51 -4.60
C VAL A 100 -13.85 10.96 -4.43
N LYS A 101 -13.95 11.75 -5.48
CA LYS A 101 -13.79 13.21 -5.42
C LYS A 101 -14.99 13.86 -4.75
N GLU A 102 -14.81 15.04 -4.18
CA GLU A 102 -15.86 15.70 -3.40
C GLU A 102 -17.19 15.84 -4.15
N HIS A 103 -17.14 16.20 -5.42
CA HIS A 103 -18.35 16.38 -6.26
C HIS A 103 -19.00 15.07 -6.72
N GLU A 104 -18.35 13.92 -6.56
CA GLU A 104 -18.84 12.61 -7.03
C GLU A 104 -19.70 11.88 -5.98
N TRP A 105 -19.72 12.32 -4.71
CA TRP A 105 -20.37 11.58 -3.63
C TRP A 105 -21.87 11.33 -3.84
N MET A 106 -22.58 12.28 -4.41
CA MET A 106 -24.01 12.13 -4.69
C MET A 106 -24.28 11.08 -5.77
N ASP A 107 -23.46 11.09 -6.82
CA ASP A 107 -23.55 10.12 -7.92
C ASP A 107 -23.19 8.72 -7.44
N VAL A 108 -22.15 8.60 -6.61
CA VAL A 108 -21.76 7.34 -5.95
C VAL A 108 -22.90 6.81 -5.08
N GLY A 109 -23.53 7.66 -4.27
CA GLY A 109 -24.67 7.28 -3.44
C GLY A 109 -25.86 6.77 -4.27
N ALA A 110 -26.18 7.49 -5.36
CA ALA A 110 -27.24 7.08 -6.29
C ALA A 110 -26.91 5.75 -6.98
N TRP A 111 -25.66 5.57 -7.42
CA TRP A 111 -25.20 4.34 -8.04
C TRP A 111 -25.30 3.14 -7.09
N VAL A 112 -24.83 3.29 -5.85
CA VAL A 112 -24.90 2.24 -4.83
C VAL A 112 -26.35 1.88 -4.53
N PHE A 113 -27.23 2.88 -4.39
CA PHE A 113 -28.66 2.63 -4.16
C PHE A 113 -29.29 1.84 -5.32
N THR A 114 -28.99 2.21 -6.55
CA THR A 114 -29.55 1.57 -7.76
C THR A 114 -29.06 0.12 -7.92
N ASN A 115 -27.83 -0.16 -7.53
CA ASN A 115 -27.21 -1.48 -7.68
C ASN A 115 -27.11 -2.24 -6.34
N PHE A 116 -27.90 -1.87 -5.33
CA PHE A 116 -27.74 -2.33 -3.97
C PHE A 116 -27.77 -3.85 -3.82
N ASP A 117 -28.64 -4.53 -4.58
CA ASP A 117 -28.79 -5.97 -4.54
C ASP A 117 -27.56 -6.73 -5.10
N GLU A 118 -26.70 -6.06 -5.87
CA GLU A 118 -25.48 -6.62 -6.43
C GLU A 118 -24.23 -6.22 -5.63
N VAL A 119 -24.35 -5.20 -4.78
CA VAL A 119 -23.22 -4.71 -3.97
C VAL A 119 -23.00 -5.62 -2.76
N SER A 120 -21.87 -6.31 -2.76
CA SER A 120 -21.48 -7.20 -1.67
C SER A 120 -20.54 -6.52 -0.64
N GLY A 121 -19.64 -5.69 -1.10
CA GLY A 121 -18.73 -4.94 -0.21
C GLY A 121 -17.75 -4.09 -1.00
N ILE A 122 -17.82 -2.78 -0.77
CA ILE A 122 -16.98 -1.77 -1.42
C ILE A 122 -16.44 -0.84 -0.36
N SER A 123 -15.15 -0.53 -0.43
CA SER A 123 -14.53 0.51 0.40
C SER A 123 -14.46 1.81 -0.39
N PHE A 124 -14.87 2.90 0.24
CA PHE A 124 -14.80 4.24 -0.33
C PHE A 124 -13.73 5.05 0.40
N LEU A 125 -12.91 5.76 -0.35
CA LEU A 125 -11.89 6.65 0.18
C LEU A 125 -12.06 8.03 -0.44
N PRO A 126 -12.19 9.09 0.36
CA PRO A 126 -12.16 10.44 -0.17
C PRO A 126 -10.87 10.67 -0.96
N PHE A 127 -11.00 11.18 -2.18
CA PHE A 127 -9.84 11.58 -2.96
C PHE A 127 -9.24 12.82 -2.29
N SER A 128 -8.03 12.67 -1.75
CA SER A 128 -7.30 13.76 -1.13
C SER A 128 -5.97 13.96 -1.86
N GLU A 129 -5.68 15.20 -2.19
CA GLU A 129 -4.36 15.62 -2.69
C GLU A 129 -3.37 15.81 -1.54
N HIS A 130 -3.88 15.86 -0.29
CA HIS A 130 -3.04 16.03 0.88
C HIS A 130 -2.46 14.70 1.34
N THR A 131 -1.14 14.63 1.29
CA THR A 131 -0.38 13.49 1.80
C THR A 131 0.13 13.82 3.20
N TYR A 132 -0.19 13.00 4.18
CA TYR A 132 0.43 13.13 5.51
C TYR A 132 1.86 12.58 5.48
N GLN A 133 2.67 13.04 6.44
CA GLN A 133 4.07 12.63 6.52
C GLN A 133 4.21 11.11 6.60
N GLN A 134 5.11 10.54 5.78
CA GLN A 134 5.34 9.10 5.66
C GLN A 134 4.09 8.29 5.27
N ALA A 135 3.19 8.88 4.48
CA ALA A 135 2.05 8.15 3.93
C ALA A 135 2.53 6.93 3.11
N PRO A 136 1.77 5.81 3.09
CA PRO A 136 2.13 4.60 2.33
C PRO A 136 2.36 4.83 0.84
N TYR A 137 1.70 5.83 0.28
CA TYR A 137 1.85 6.29 -1.09
C TYR A 137 1.91 7.81 -1.10
N GLN A 138 2.86 8.38 -1.83
CA GLN A 138 3.03 9.83 -1.95
C GLN A 138 3.30 10.15 -3.42
N ASP A 139 2.46 11.01 -4.00
CA ASP A 139 2.65 11.47 -5.37
C ASP A 139 3.92 12.29 -5.48
N ILE A 140 4.70 12.07 -6.54
CA ILE A 140 5.89 12.85 -6.86
C ILE A 140 5.96 13.12 -8.36
N GLU A 141 6.72 14.13 -8.73
CA GLU A 141 7.00 14.44 -10.13
C GLU A 141 8.14 13.56 -10.69
N GLY A 142 8.19 13.43 -12.02
CA GLY A 142 9.21 12.63 -12.69
C GLY A 142 10.64 13.04 -12.36
N GLU A 143 10.91 14.34 -12.20
CA GLU A 143 12.24 14.84 -11.80
C GLU A 143 12.63 14.40 -10.38
N GLU A 144 11.67 14.36 -9.47
CA GLU A 144 11.89 13.90 -8.11
C GLU A 144 12.11 12.40 -8.07
N TYR A 145 11.33 11.64 -8.84
CA TYR A 145 11.55 10.21 -9.03
C TYR A 145 13.00 9.92 -9.46
N GLU A 146 13.51 10.61 -10.50
CA GLU A 146 14.87 10.42 -10.99
C GLU A 146 15.94 10.74 -9.93
N LYS A 147 15.71 11.78 -9.10
CA LYS A 147 16.61 12.13 -8.00
C LYS A 147 16.63 11.05 -6.91
N LEU A 148 15.46 10.52 -6.56
CA LEU A 148 15.34 9.48 -5.54
C LEU A 148 15.86 8.14 -6.06
N TYR A 149 15.55 7.80 -7.30
CA TYR A 149 16.02 6.56 -7.92
C TYR A 149 17.56 6.48 -7.97
N LYS A 150 18.24 7.59 -8.23
CA LYS A 150 19.71 7.65 -8.18
C LYS A 150 20.31 7.44 -6.79
N LYS A 151 19.52 7.62 -5.72
CA LYS A 151 19.95 7.35 -4.34
C LYS A 151 19.79 5.88 -3.96
N MET A 152 19.02 5.12 -4.73
CA MET A 152 18.85 3.70 -4.49
C MET A 152 20.15 2.95 -4.79
N PRO A 153 20.48 1.91 -4.01
CA PRO A 153 21.63 1.05 -4.34
C PRO A 153 21.41 0.38 -5.70
N SER A 154 22.45 0.36 -6.52
CA SER A 154 22.41 -0.22 -7.89
C SER A 154 22.21 -1.74 -7.86
N SER A 155 22.61 -2.39 -6.78
CA SER A 155 22.41 -3.82 -6.52
C SER A 155 22.43 -4.08 -5.01
N ILE A 156 21.72 -5.10 -4.59
CA ILE A 156 21.71 -5.58 -3.20
C ILE A 156 22.15 -7.04 -3.23
N ASP A 157 23.18 -7.35 -2.45
CA ASP A 157 23.63 -8.74 -2.28
C ASP A 157 22.79 -9.43 -1.21
N TRP A 158 21.71 -10.02 -1.63
CA TRP A 158 20.75 -10.72 -0.74
C TRP A 158 21.35 -11.94 -0.05
N SER A 159 22.49 -12.48 -0.51
CA SER A 159 23.16 -13.60 0.17
C SER A 159 23.64 -13.23 1.56
N LYS A 160 23.89 -11.95 1.80
CA LYS A 160 24.33 -11.42 3.10
C LYS A 160 23.21 -11.32 4.14
N LEU A 161 21.94 -11.43 3.73
CA LEU A 161 20.82 -11.41 4.68
C LEU A 161 20.96 -12.52 5.74
N ALA A 162 21.44 -13.70 5.35
CA ALA A 162 21.67 -14.80 6.28
C ALA A 162 22.67 -14.47 7.41
N ASP A 163 23.53 -13.46 7.24
CA ASP A 163 24.43 -13.01 8.29
C ASP A 163 23.72 -12.22 9.39
N PHE A 164 22.59 -11.61 9.07
CA PHE A 164 21.74 -10.86 9.99
C PHE A 164 20.72 -11.76 10.69
N GLU A 165 20.30 -12.86 10.05
CA GLU A 165 19.28 -13.79 10.56
C GLU A 165 19.83 -14.84 11.55
N LYS A 166 20.96 -14.57 12.20
CA LYS A 166 21.59 -15.52 13.13
C LYS A 166 20.81 -15.68 14.44
N GLU A 167 20.16 -14.62 14.88
CA GLU A 167 19.34 -14.59 16.08
C GLU A 167 18.04 -13.84 15.79
N ASP A 168 16.91 -14.46 16.12
CA ASP A 168 15.61 -13.77 16.08
C ASP A 168 15.46 -12.88 17.31
N THR A 169 15.75 -11.60 17.14
CA THR A 169 15.59 -10.58 18.17
C THR A 169 14.26 -9.83 18.06
N THR A 170 13.40 -10.20 17.12
CA THR A 170 12.07 -9.63 17.01
C THR A 170 11.27 -9.99 18.27
N SER A 171 10.80 -8.99 18.98
CA SER A 171 9.84 -9.21 20.05
C SER A 171 8.53 -9.61 19.40
N GLY A 172 8.20 -10.91 19.51
CA GLY A 172 7.11 -11.67 18.93
C GLY A 172 6.10 -10.90 18.11
N GLY A 173 5.86 -11.34 16.88
CA GLY A 173 4.99 -10.64 15.96
C GLY A 173 3.66 -10.27 16.61
N ARG A 174 3.50 -8.99 16.93
CA ARG A 174 2.21 -8.47 17.38
C ARG A 174 1.31 -8.46 16.16
N GLU A 175 0.59 -9.54 15.97
CA GLU A 175 -0.50 -9.54 15.00
C GLU A 175 -1.60 -8.59 15.49
N LEU A 176 -1.83 -7.55 14.71
CA LEU A 176 -3.05 -6.76 14.81
C LEU A 176 -4.20 -7.62 14.30
N ALA A 177 -4.84 -8.36 15.20
CA ALA A 177 -6.10 -8.99 14.92
C ALA A 177 -7.18 -7.90 14.92
N CYS A 178 -7.66 -7.50 13.75
CA CYS A 178 -8.87 -6.70 13.64
C CYS A 178 -10.07 -7.60 13.94
N THR A 179 -10.59 -7.52 15.16
CA THR A 179 -11.98 -7.89 15.44
C THR A 179 -12.89 -6.72 15.02
N ALA A 180 -14.11 -7.01 14.57
CA ALA A 180 -14.99 -6.09 13.85
C ALA A 180 -15.21 -4.70 14.50
N ASP A 181 -14.90 -4.53 15.78
CA ASP A 181 -15.13 -3.30 16.55
C ASP A 181 -13.88 -2.69 17.20
N ALA A 182 -12.71 -3.35 17.19
CA ALA A 182 -11.47 -2.81 17.74
C ALA A 182 -10.24 -3.53 17.19
N CYS A 183 -9.13 -2.77 17.01
CA CYS A 183 -7.82 -3.35 16.81
C CYS A 183 -7.23 -3.68 18.18
N GLU A 184 -7.19 -4.93 18.57
CA GLU A 184 -6.57 -5.39 19.80
C GLU A 184 -5.18 -5.97 19.50
N ILE A 185 -4.17 -5.50 20.25
CA ILE A 185 -2.83 -6.07 20.19
C ILE A 185 -2.84 -7.25 21.14
N VAL A 186 -2.85 -8.47 20.62
CA VAL A 186 -2.71 -9.68 21.43
C VAL A 186 -1.23 -9.97 21.62
N ASP A 187 -0.77 -9.91 22.85
CA ASP A 187 0.59 -10.32 23.22
C ASP A 187 0.62 -11.87 23.33
N ILE A 188 1.22 -12.53 22.33
CA ILE A 188 1.28 -14.01 22.29
C ILE A 188 2.40 -14.57 23.18
N THR A 189 3.15 -13.72 23.88
CA THR A 189 4.33 -14.14 24.66
C THR A 189 4.09 -14.37 26.14
N SER A 190 2.84 -14.46 26.61
CA SER A 190 2.54 -14.83 28.00
C SER A 190 2.04 -16.29 28.06
N ASN A 191 3.00 -17.23 28.03
CA ASN A 191 2.93 -18.55 28.69
C ASN A 191 4.30 -18.92 29.18
#